data_815da518bd6c8b9f851a967b53032a0e
#
_entry.id   815da518bd6c8b9f851a967b53032a0e
#
_cell.length_a   1.000
_cell.length_b   1.000
_cell.length_c   1.000
_cell.angle_alpha   90.00
_cell.angle_beta   90.00
_cell.angle_gamma   90.00
#
_symmetry.space_group_name_H-M   'P 1'
#
loop_
_entity.id
_entity.type
_entity.pdbx_description
1 polymer ?
#
loop_
_entity_poly.entity_id
_entity_poly.type
_entity_poly.pdbx_seq_one_letter_code
_entity_poly.pdbx_strand_id
1 'polypeptide(L)'
;MVKELNIVGTEDTPGITFNSQTNVFELSGRSLPEDVVSFYKPVIEWLDELEKSPIENLEFSFKLDYFNTASSKLILDILLKVNDIFSDGTPMKIKWHFLAMDKDLEEAGEEFSELVEVPFELVAY
;
A
#
# COMPACT_ATOMS: atom_id res chain seq x y z
N MET A 1 -3.49 -19.96 3.22
CA MET A 1 -2.21 -19.25 3.10
C MET A 1 -2.24 -18.29 1.93
N VAL A 2 -1.79 -17.06 2.14
CA VAL A 2 -1.84 -16.03 1.10
C VAL A 2 -0.75 -16.27 0.06
N LYS A 3 -1.10 -16.14 -1.22
CA LYS A 3 -0.14 -16.31 -2.31
C LYS A 3 0.79 -15.09 -2.41
N GLU A 4 1.97 -15.32 -2.97
CA GLU A 4 2.87 -14.25 -3.33
C GLU A 4 2.26 -13.42 -4.46
N LEU A 5 2.41 -12.10 -4.40
CA LEU A 5 2.02 -11.20 -5.46
C LEU A 5 3.26 -10.42 -5.91
N ASN A 6 3.60 -10.52 -7.19
CA ASN A 6 4.76 -9.82 -7.73
C ASN A 6 4.41 -9.19 -9.07
N ILE A 7 4.37 -7.85 -9.10
CA ILE A 7 4.10 -7.08 -10.32
C ILE A 7 5.32 -6.20 -10.58
N VAL A 8 5.92 -6.36 -11.77
CA VAL A 8 7.09 -5.56 -12.16
C VAL A 8 6.65 -4.15 -12.52
N GLY A 9 7.33 -3.16 -11.92
CA GLY A 9 7.04 -1.76 -12.20
C GLY A 9 7.45 -1.33 -13.60
N THR A 10 6.76 -0.32 -14.12
CA THR A 10 7.08 0.33 -15.40
C THR A 10 7.21 1.83 -15.18
N GLU A 11 7.37 2.61 -16.26
CA GLU A 11 7.41 4.07 -16.15
C GLU A 11 6.11 4.66 -15.58
N ASP A 12 4.98 3.99 -15.85
CA ASP A 12 3.65 4.51 -15.50
C ASP A 12 2.93 3.68 -14.43
N THR A 13 3.45 2.51 -14.06
CA THR A 13 2.81 1.64 -13.07
C THR A 13 3.80 1.21 -12.00
N PRO A 14 3.35 1.11 -10.73
CA PRO A 14 4.26 0.76 -9.64
C PRO A 14 4.63 -0.71 -9.65
N GLY A 15 5.79 -1.00 -9.06
CA GLY A 15 6.15 -2.37 -8.71
C GLY A 15 5.44 -2.75 -7.42
N ILE A 16 4.94 -3.97 -7.35
CA ILE A 16 4.25 -4.49 -6.18
C ILE A 16 4.84 -5.84 -5.81
N THR A 17 5.35 -5.95 -4.60
CA THR A 17 5.93 -7.18 -4.08
C THR A 17 5.29 -7.49 -2.74
N PHE A 18 4.49 -8.55 -2.66
CA PHE A 18 3.92 -9.05 -1.42
C PHE A 18 4.37 -10.49 -1.26
N ASN A 19 5.32 -10.72 -0.36
CA ASN A 19 5.93 -12.04 -0.20
C ASN A 19 6.14 -12.35 1.29
N SER A 20 5.37 -13.32 1.79
CA SER A 20 5.44 -13.72 3.20
C SER A 20 6.72 -14.49 3.56
N GLN A 21 7.38 -15.09 2.58
CA GLN A 21 8.63 -15.81 2.83
C GLN A 21 9.81 -14.86 3.07
N THR A 22 9.85 -13.76 2.32
CA THR A 22 10.89 -12.73 2.49
C THR A 22 10.44 -11.63 3.44
N ASN A 23 9.17 -11.63 3.80
CA ASN A 23 8.56 -10.60 4.65
C ASN A 23 8.65 -9.21 4.03
N VAL A 24 8.51 -9.15 2.70
CA VAL A 24 8.48 -7.88 1.96
C VAL A 24 7.08 -7.63 1.43
N PHE A 25 6.49 -6.47 1.78
CA PHE A 25 5.16 -6.06 1.36
C PHE A 25 5.25 -4.60 0.93
N GLU A 26 5.52 -4.38 -0.35
CA GLU A 26 5.94 -3.07 -0.82
C GLU A 26 5.29 -2.68 -2.15
N LEU A 27 4.90 -1.39 -2.24
CA LEU A 27 4.52 -0.75 -3.49
C LEU A 27 5.52 0.37 -3.75
N SER A 28 6.11 0.39 -4.95
CA SER A 28 7.16 1.39 -5.25
C SER A 28 7.06 1.90 -6.68
N GLY A 29 7.48 3.14 -6.89
CA GLY A 29 7.56 3.76 -8.21
C GLY A 29 6.42 4.74 -8.48
N ARG A 30 5.99 4.81 -9.74
CA ARG A 30 4.99 5.79 -10.19
C ARG A 30 3.66 5.09 -10.47
N SER A 31 2.57 5.69 -10.05
CA SER A 31 1.23 5.14 -10.24
C SER A 31 0.37 6.03 -11.13
N LEU A 32 0.41 5.75 -12.45
CA LEU A 32 -0.37 6.42 -13.47
C LEU A 32 -0.93 5.39 -14.47
N PRO A 33 -1.56 4.29 -14.01
CA PRO A 33 -2.09 3.31 -14.94
C PRO A 33 -3.26 3.88 -15.75
N GLU A 34 -3.43 3.43 -16.98
CA GLU A 34 -4.56 3.85 -17.82
C GLU A 34 -5.89 3.41 -17.22
N ASP A 35 -5.93 2.18 -16.70
CA ASP A 35 -7.10 1.63 -16.03
C ASP A 35 -6.71 1.29 -14.59
N VAL A 36 -6.92 2.24 -13.70
CA VAL A 36 -6.48 2.12 -12.31
C VAL A 36 -7.21 0.99 -11.58
N VAL A 37 -8.48 0.78 -11.86
CA VAL A 37 -9.26 -0.28 -11.20
C VAL A 37 -8.72 -1.65 -11.60
N SER A 38 -8.52 -1.88 -12.90
CA SER A 38 -7.97 -3.14 -13.39
C SER A 38 -6.56 -3.38 -12.89
N PHE A 39 -5.75 -2.32 -12.82
CA PHE A 39 -4.37 -2.46 -12.34
C PHE A 39 -4.32 -2.93 -10.88
N TYR A 40 -5.11 -2.32 -10.01
CA TYR A 40 -5.07 -2.61 -8.57
C TYR A 40 -5.96 -3.78 -8.16
N LYS A 41 -6.74 -4.35 -9.08
CA LYS A 41 -7.60 -5.49 -8.77
C LYS A 41 -6.85 -6.65 -8.09
N PRO A 42 -5.66 -7.07 -8.60
CA PRO A 42 -4.91 -8.14 -7.94
C PRO A 42 -4.52 -7.80 -6.50
N VAL A 43 -4.23 -6.53 -6.23
CA VAL A 43 -3.88 -6.08 -4.87
C VAL A 43 -5.08 -6.20 -3.94
N ILE A 44 -6.24 -5.74 -4.40
CA ILE A 44 -7.46 -5.83 -3.61
C ILE A 44 -7.82 -7.29 -3.34
N GLU A 45 -7.72 -8.15 -4.36
CA GLU A 45 -7.98 -9.59 -4.22
C GLU A 45 -7.00 -10.24 -3.24
N TRP A 46 -5.73 -9.82 -3.27
CA TRP A 46 -4.72 -10.30 -2.34
C TRP A 46 -5.08 -9.93 -0.90
N LEU A 47 -5.56 -8.69 -0.70
CA LEU A 47 -5.98 -8.23 0.63
C LEU A 47 -7.23 -8.97 1.11
N ASP A 48 -8.15 -9.32 0.21
CA ASP A 48 -9.32 -10.14 0.56
C ASP A 48 -8.88 -11.51 1.06
N GLU A 49 -7.86 -12.12 0.44
CA GLU A 49 -7.32 -13.40 0.89
C GLU A 49 -6.57 -13.24 2.21
N LEU A 50 -5.85 -12.13 2.40
CA LEU A 50 -5.18 -11.84 3.66
C LEU A 50 -6.19 -11.74 4.81
N GLU A 51 -7.35 -11.17 4.56
CA GLU A 51 -8.41 -11.05 5.57
C GLU A 51 -8.87 -12.43 6.05
N LYS A 52 -8.91 -13.41 5.15
CA LYS A 52 -9.29 -14.79 5.48
C LYS A 52 -8.20 -15.55 6.20
N SER A 53 -6.93 -15.24 5.93
CA SER A 53 -5.76 -15.88 6.54
C SER A 53 -4.76 -14.82 6.95
N PRO A 54 -5.01 -14.09 8.04
CA PRO A 54 -4.17 -12.95 8.40
C PRO A 54 -2.73 -13.34 8.73
N ILE A 55 -1.81 -12.44 8.37
CA ILE A 55 -0.40 -12.52 8.74
C ILE A 55 -0.17 -11.47 9.82
N GLU A 56 0.23 -11.90 11.01
CA GLU A 56 0.46 -11.01 12.14
C GLU A 56 1.76 -10.21 11.96
N ASN A 57 1.74 -8.97 12.44
CA ASN A 57 2.90 -8.06 12.43
C ASN A 57 3.39 -7.75 11.02
N LEU A 58 2.47 -7.76 10.04
CA LEU A 58 2.77 -7.42 8.67
C LEU A 58 3.01 -5.91 8.56
N GLU A 59 4.04 -5.53 7.82
CA GLU A 59 4.38 -4.13 7.60
C GLU A 59 4.29 -3.84 6.10
N PHE A 60 3.36 -2.95 5.73
CA PHE A 60 3.23 -2.50 4.34
C PHE A 60 4.07 -1.25 4.14
N SER A 61 4.92 -1.26 3.11
CA SER A 61 5.74 -0.11 2.74
C SER A 61 5.22 0.50 1.44
N PHE A 62 4.89 1.77 1.48
CA PHE A 62 4.52 2.55 0.30
C PHE A 62 5.69 3.45 -0.04
N LYS A 63 6.36 3.18 -1.16
CA LYS A 63 7.52 3.95 -1.64
C LYS A 63 7.22 4.57 -3.00
N LEU A 64 6.06 5.20 -3.12
CA LEU A 64 5.62 5.79 -4.37
C LEU A 64 6.32 7.13 -4.61
N ASP A 65 6.87 7.30 -5.81
CA ASP A 65 7.49 8.56 -6.22
C ASP A 65 6.44 9.58 -6.65
N TYR A 66 5.35 9.07 -7.22
CA TYR A 66 4.24 9.89 -7.70
C TYR A 66 3.00 9.02 -7.90
N PHE A 67 1.84 9.60 -7.72
CA PHE A 67 0.56 8.99 -8.09
C PHE A 67 -0.44 10.07 -8.51
N ASN A 68 -1.31 9.75 -9.47
CA ASN A 68 -2.33 10.68 -9.93
C ASN A 68 -3.59 10.59 -9.07
N THR A 69 -4.57 11.45 -9.34
CA THR A 69 -5.82 11.51 -8.56
C THR A 69 -6.59 10.19 -8.58
N ALA A 70 -6.65 9.53 -9.73
CA ALA A 70 -7.34 8.25 -9.84
C ALA A 70 -6.65 7.17 -8.99
N SER A 71 -5.32 7.16 -8.97
CA SER A 71 -4.54 6.23 -8.14
C SER A 71 -4.73 6.52 -6.66
N SER A 72 -4.83 7.79 -6.26
CA SER A 72 -4.98 8.13 -4.85
C SER A 72 -6.25 7.51 -4.26
N LYS A 73 -7.31 7.42 -5.04
CA LYS A 73 -8.56 6.79 -4.61
C LYS A 73 -8.36 5.29 -4.34
N LEU A 74 -7.64 4.59 -5.21
CA LEU A 74 -7.36 3.17 -5.05
C LEU A 74 -6.37 2.92 -3.91
N ILE A 75 -5.40 3.82 -3.72
CA ILE A 75 -4.48 3.75 -2.57
C ILE A 75 -5.29 3.86 -1.28
N LEU A 76 -6.24 4.79 -1.22
CA LEU A 76 -7.12 4.90 -0.06
C LEU A 76 -7.92 3.62 0.16
N ASP A 77 -8.47 3.03 -0.91
CA ASP A 77 -9.21 1.77 -0.80
C ASP A 77 -8.33 0.67 -0.20
N ILE A 78 -7.06 0.59 -0.63
CA ILE A 78 -6.10 -0.38 -0.09
C ILE A 78 -5.88 -0.13 1.40
N LEU A 79 -5.65 1.13 1.78
CA LEU A 79 -5.41 1.51 3.18
C LEU A 79 -6.62 1.19 4.06
N LEU A 80 -7.84 1.42 3.55
CA LEU A 80 -9.05 1.10 4.28
C LEU A 80 -9.23 -0.40 4.49
N LYS A 81 -8.87 -1.21 3.49
CA LYS A 81 -8.90 -2.67 3.65
C LYS A 81 -7.88 -3.15 4.68
N VAL A 82 -6.67 -2.59 4.65
CA VAL A 82 -5.65 -2.89 5.67
C VAL A 82 -6.17 -2.50 7.05
N ASN A 83 -6.82 -1.33 7.15
CA ASN A 83 -7.39 -0.85 8.40
C ASN A 83 -8.49 -1.78 8.92
N ASP A 84 -9.33 -2.33 8.04
CA ASP A 84 -10.37 -3.28 8.43
C ASP A 84 -9.76 -4.55 9.02
N ILE A 85 -8.69 -5.07 8.41
CA ILE A 85 -7.99 -6.26 8.90
C ILE A 85 -7.37 -5.96 10.28
N PHE A 86 -6.78 -4.77 10.43
CA PHE A 86 -6.22 -4.32 11.71
C PHE A 86 -7.31 -4.23 12.77
N SER A 87 -8.45 -3.65 12.42
CA SER A 87 -9.59 -3.48 13.36
C SER A 87 -10.16 -4.81 13.81
N ASP A 88 -10.04 -5.85 12.98
CA ASP A 88 -10.47 -7.21 13.33
C ASP A 88 -9.51 -7.90 14.30
N GLY A 89 -8.42 -7.23 14.66
CA GLY A 89 -7.50 -7.70 15.69
C GLY A 89 -6.13 -8.19 15.21
N THR A 90 -5.83 -8.05 13.93
CA THR A 90 -4.52 -8.47 13.39
C THR A 90 -3.52 -7.33 13.50
N PRO A 91 -2.42 -7.49 14.27
CA PRO A 91 -1.40 -6.45 14.36
C PRO A 91 -0.76 -6.16 13.00
N MET A 92 -0.75 -4.90 12.59
CA MET A 92 -0.22 -4.47 11.30
C MET A 92 0.36 -3.07 11.42
N LYS A 93 1.16 -2.67 10.43
CA LYS A 93 1.76 -1.34 10.39
C LYS A 93 1.91 -0.90 8.94
N ILE A 94 1.79 0.42 8.70
CA ILE A 94 2.02 1.02 7.40
C ILE A 94 3.22 1.97 7.52
N LYS A 95 4.13 1.90 6.56
CA LYS A 95 5.21 2.86 6.41
C LYS A 95 5.03 3.62 5.10
N TRP A 96 4.96 4.93 5.19
CA TRP A 96 4.83 5.80 4.04
C TRP A 96 6.16 6.53 3.83
N HIS A 97 6.90 6.10 2.80
CA HIS A 97 8.22 6.67 2.49
C HIS A 97 8.05 7.82 1.50
N PHE A 98 8.79 8.89 1.71
CA PHE A 98 8.76 10.04 0.81
C PHE A 98 10.13 10.74 0.82
N LEU A 99 10.51 11.34 -0.32
CA LEU A 99 11.70 12.16 -0.38
C LEU A 99 11.50 13.38 0.53
N ALA A 100 12.49 13.71 1.34
CA ALA A 100 12.39 14.79 2.32
C ALA A 100 11.98 16.12 1.69
N MET A 101 12.33 16.34 0.42
CA MET A 101 12.00 17.57 -0.32
C MET A 101 10.58 17.55 -0.91
N ASP A 102 9.93 16.40 -0.96
CA ASP A 102 8.62 16.26 -1.59
C ASP A 102 7.50 16.53 -0.57
N LYS A 103 7.13 17.80 -0.46
CA LYS A 103 6.10 18.23 0.49
C LYS A 103 4.71 17.73 0.13
N ASP A 104 4.42 17.58 -1.16
CA ASP A 104 3.12 17.09 -1.60
C ASP A 104 2.92 15.63 -1.18
N LEU A 105 3.97 14.81 -1.31
CA LEU A 105 3.92 13.41 -0.93
C LEU A 105 3.85 13.24 0.59
N GLU A 106 4.55 14.11 1.32
CA GLU A 106 4.47 14.15 2.78
C GLU A 106 3.05 14.48 3.23
N GLU A 107 2.44 15.52 2.65
CA GLU A 107 1.06 15.90 2.98
C GLU A 107 0.07 14.80 2.65
N ALA A 108 0.26 14.12 1.51
CA ALA A 108 -0.60 13.00 1.14
C ALA A 108 -0.56 11.90 2.21
N GLY A 109 0.64 11.57 2.68
CA GLY A 109 0.81 10.59 3.75
C GLY A 109 0.13 11.01 5.05
N GLU A 110 0.27 12.29 5.41
CA GLU A 110 -0.39 12.83 6.60
C GLU A 110 -1.92 12.73 6.49
N GLU A 111 -2.47 13.08 5.34
CA GLU A 111 -3.91 13.01 5.10
C GLU A 111 -4.41 11.58 5.18
N PHE A 112 -3.70 10.63 4.54
CA PHE A 112 -4.07 9.21 4.61
C PHE A 112 -4.01 8.70 6.04
N SER A 113 -2.99 9.11 6.82
CA SER A 113 -2.82 8.64 8.19
C SER A 113 -4.00 9.05 9.08
N GLU A 114 -4.65 10.17 8.77
CA GLU A 114 -5.81 10.65 9.52
C GLU A 114 -7.08 9.85 9.23
N LEU A 115 -7.10 9.10 8.13
CA LEU A 115 -8.28 8.34 7.69
C LEU A 115 -8.28 6.89 8.19
N VAL A 116 -7.21 6.44 8.84
CA VAL A 116 -7.08 5.06 9.33
C VAL A 116 -6.61 5.05 10.78
N GLU A 117 -6.88 3.93 11.46
CA GLU A 117 -6.43 3.72 12.84
C GLU A 117 -5.20 2.83 12.92
N VAL A 118 -4.92 2.05 11.86
CA VAL A 118 -3.72 1.22 11.81
C VAL A 118 -2.48 2.11 11.97
N PRO A 119 -1.48 1.68 12.75
CA PRO A 119 -0.25 2.46 12.93
C PRO A 119 0.36 2.86 11.59
N PHE A 120 0.62 4.15 11.44
CA PHE A 120 1.05 4.75 10.18
C PHE A 120 2.29 5.61 10.44
N GLU A 121 3.42 5.22 9.89
CA GLU A 121 4.67 5.92 10.08
C GLU A 121 5.11 6.62 8.80
N LEU A 122 5.43 7.92 8.91
CA LEU A 122 5.96 8.71 7.80
C LEU A 122 7.49 8.63 7.86
N VAL A 123 8.12 8.20 6.77
CA VAL A 123 9.56 7.96 6.71
C VAL A 123 10.18 8.80 5.60
N ALA A 124 10.90 9.84 5.97
CA ALA A 124 11.63 10.70 5.01
C ALA A 124 12.95 10.04 4.60
N TYR A 125 13.33 10.20 3.33
CA TYR A 125 14.63 9.74 2.84
C TYR A 125 15.24 10.66 1.79
#